data_0913f8a9e1ab0f567c74c5097f07851b
#
_entry.id   0913f8a9e1ab0f567c74c5097f07851b
#
_cell.length_a   1.000
_cell.length_b   1.000
_cell.length_c   1.000
_cell.angle_alpha   90.00
_cell.angle_beta   90.00
_cell.angle_gamma   90.00
#
_symmetry.space_group_name_H-M   'P 1'
#
loop_
_entity.id
_entity.type
_entity.pdbx_description
1 polymer ?
#
loop_
_entity_poly.entity_id
_entity_poly.type
_entity_poly.pdbx_seq_one_letter_code
_entity_poly.pdbx_strand_id
1 'polypeptide(L)'
;MIKRVVKLTFRPEAVAIFLHTVFEPSKAQIRAFPGCRHMELLQATGQPDVLFTLSLWEDAAALENYRRSELFRTTWAKTKALFAEKAEAWSMEVLDAP
;
A
#
# COMPACT_ATOMS: atom_id res chain seq x y z
N MET A 1 9.39 14.79 -3.02
CA MET A 1 9.12 13.37 -2.74
C MET A 1 7.94 13.23 -1.79
N ILE A 2 7.02 12.36 -2.13
CA ILE A 2 5.85 12.07 -1.29
C ILE A 2 6.03 10.69 -0.67
N LYS A 3 5.90 10.62 0.64
CA LYS A 3 5.86 9.34 1.37
C LYS A 3 4.40 9.03 1.70
N ARG A 4 3.93 7.89 1.27
CA ARG A 4 2.55 7.43 1.47
C ARG A 4 2.52 6.29 2.46
N VAL A 5 1.74 6.42 3.52
CA VAL A 5 1.54 5.38 4.52
C VAL A 5 0.07 5.00 4.55
N VAL A 6 -0.23 3.71 4.41
CA VAL A 6 -1.61 3.21 4.45
C VAL A 6 -1.71 2.12 5.50
N LYS A 7 -2.63 2.30 6.44
CA LYS A 7 -2.92 1.32 7.49
C LYS A 7 -4.05 0.41 7.01
N LEU A 8 -3.78 -0.89 7.01
CA LEU A 8 -4.69 -1.94 6.55
C LEU A 8 -5.00 -2.86 7.74
N THR A 9 -6.25 -2.85 8.19
CA THR A 9 -6.68 -3.74 9.26
C THR A 9 -7.54 -4.83 8.68
N PHE A 10 -7.00 -6.05 8.65
CA PHE A 10 -7.65 -7.20 8.04
C PHE A 10 -8.41 -8.03 9.06
N ARG A 11 -9.37 -8.81 8.58
CA ARG A 11 -9.87 -9.93 9.38
C ARG A 11 -8.70 -10.89 9.60
N PRO A 12 -8.57 -11.51 10.79
CA PRO A 12 -7.40 -12.35 11.10
C PRO A 12 -7.12 -13.42 10.04
N GLU A 13 -8.16 -14.10 9.57
CA GLU A 13 -8.03 -15.16 8.56
C GLU A 13 -7.70 -14.63 7.16
N ALA A 14 -7.85 -13.33 6.94
CA ALA A 14 -7.65 -12.72 5.63
C ALA A 14 -6.23 -12.26 5.38
N VAL A 15 -5.37 -12.19 6.41
CA VAL A 15 -3.98 -11.71 6.24
C VAL A 15 -3.22 -12.59 5.25
N ALA A 16 -3.27 -13.92 5.42
CA ALA A 16 -2.59 -14.83 4.51
C ALA A 16 -3.17 -14.76 3.10
N ILE A 17 -4.48 -14.58 2.98
CA ILE A 17 -5.14 -14.42 1.68
C ILE A 17 -4.61 -13.17 0.97
N PHE A 18 -4.53 -12.05 1.69
CA PHE A 18 -3.98 -10.81 1.13
C PHE A 18 -2.53 -11.02 0.64
N LEU A 19 -1.68 -11.60 1.48
CA LEU A 19 -0.28 -11.80 1.15
C LEU A 19 -0.09 -12.65 -0.11
N HIS A 20 -0.84 -13.72 -0.24
CA HIS A 20 -0.67 -14.68 -1.34
C HIS A 20 -1.43 -14.30 -2.60
N THR A 21 -2.62 -13.73 -2.49
CA THR A 21 -3.48 -13.51 -3.65
C THR A 21 -3.48 -12.06 -4.15
N VAL A 22 -3.03 -11.12 -3.34
CA VAL A 22 -2.99 -9.70 -3.73
C VAL A 22 -1.56 -9.17 -3.75
N PHE A 23 -0.86 -9.21 -2.61
CA PHE A 23 0.44 -8.56 -2.49
C PHE A 23 1.51 -9.22 -3.37
N GLU A 24 1.72 -10.52 -3.22
CA GLU A 24 2.75 -11.22 -4.00
C GLU A 24 2.57 -11.06 -5.51
N PRO A 25 1.36 -11.24 -6.07
CA PRO A 25 1.19 -11.07 -7.51
C PRO A 25 1.34 -9.64 -8.02
N SER A 26 1.11 -8.61 -7.17
CA SER A 26 1.08 -7.22 -7.61
C SER A 26 2.31 -6.40 -7.25
N LYS A 27 3.10 -6.83 -6.27
CA LYS A 27 4.19 -5.99 -5.71
C LYS A 27 5.20 -5.52 -6.76
N ALA A 28 5.59 -6.41 -7.67
CA ALA A 28 6.58 -6.05 -8.70
C ALA A 28 6.04 -4.97 -9.64
N GLN A 29 4.77 -5.05 -10.00
CA GLN A 29 4.12 -4.06 -10.87
C GLN A 29 3.97 -2.71 -10.16
N ILE A 30 3.66 -2.71 -8.88
CA ILE A 30 3.57 -1.48 -8.10
C ILE A 30 4.93 -0.82 -8.00
N ARG A 31 5.96 -1.59 -7.67
CA ARG A 31 7.34 -1.08 -7.55
C ARG A 31 7.89 -0.55 -8.87
N ALA A 32 7.42 -1.08 -9.98
CA ALA A 32 7.82 -0.65 -11.31
C ALA A 32 6.95 0.49 -11.87
N PHE A 33 5.91 0.91 -11.15
CA PHE A 33 5.03 1.96 -11.64
C PHE A 33 5.81 3.28 -11.76
N PRO A 34 5.59 4.05 -12.86
CA PRO A 34 6.34 5.30 -13.07
C PRO A 34 6.24 6.24 -11.86
N GLY A 35 7.39 6.66 -11.36
CA GLY A 35 7.48 7.55 -10.20
C GLY A 35 7.50 6.84 -8.85
N CYS A 36 7.27 5.53 -8.80
CA CYS A 36 7.42 4.77 -7.55
C CYS A 36 8.90 4.52 -7.28
N ARG A 37 9.40 5.06 -6.17
CA ARG A 37 10.81 4.94 -5.78
C ARG A 37 11.04 3.83 -4.77
N HIS A 38 10.00 3.49 -4.00
CA HIS A 38 10.10 2.49 -2.96
C HIS A 38 8.71 2.05 -2.54
N MET A 39 8.54 0.78 -2.21
CA MET A 39 7.30 0.29 -1.60
C MET A 39 7.63 -0.93 -0.75
N GLU A 40 7.21 -0.88 0.50
CA GLU A 40 7.37 -1.98 1.44
C GLU A 40 6.08 -2.26 2.18
N LEU A 41 5.96 -3.47 2.67
CA LEU A 41 4.85 -3.93 3.48
C LEU A 41 5.36 -4.23 4.89
N LEU A 42 4.69 -3.67 5.88
CA LEU A 42 5.06 -3.79 7.28
C LEU A 42 3.92 -4.41 8.07
N GLN A 43 4.26 -5.10 9.15
CA GLN A 43 3.28 -5.67 10.06
C GLN A 43 3.50 -5.07 11.44
N ALA A 44 2.44 -4.60 12.08
CA ALA A 44 2.55 -4.01 13.41
C ALA A 44 2.97 -5.08 14.40
N THR A 45 4.00 -4.76 15.21
CA THR A 45 4.47 -5.66 16.26
C THR A 45 3.37 -5.88 17.29
N GLY A 46 3.02 -7.14 17.55
CA GLY A 46 1.98 -7.48 18.51
C GLY A 46 0.55 -7.37 17.98
N GLN A 47 0.36 -6.96 16.71
CA GLN A 47 -0.95 -6.86 16.07
C GLN A 47 -0.86 -7.47 14.66
N PRO A 48 -0.89 -8.79 14.54
CA PRO A 48 -0.65 -9.45 13.25
C PRO A 48 -1.70 -9.14 12.16
N ASP A 49 -2.87 -8.65 12.56
CA ASP A 49 -3.93 -8.27 11.61
C ASP A 49 -3.73 -6.88 11.02
N VAL A 50 -2.80 -6.09 11.55
CA VAL A 50 -2.57 -4.72 11.16
C VAL A 50 -1.30 -4.63 10.33
N LEU A 51 -1.47 -4.31 9.06
CA LEU A 51 -0.36 -4.13 8.14
C LEU A 51 -0.32 -2.67 7.65
N PHE A 52 0.86 -2.27 7.22
CA PHE A 52 1.05 -0.94 6.63
C PHE A 52 1.78 -1.10 5.31
N THR A 53 1.36 -0.34 4.31
CA THR A 53 2.22 -0.11 3.14
C THR A 53 2.90 1.24 3.33
N LEU A 54 4.19 1.28 3.04
CA LEU A 54 4.95 2.51 2.99
C LEU A 54 5.54 2.61 1.59
N SER A 55 5.19 3.69 0.89
CA SER A 55 5.68 3.91 -0.46
C SER A 55 6.22 5.32 -0.62
N LEU A 56 7.18 5.46 -1.53
CA LEU A 56 7.84 6.73 -1.82
C LEU A 56 7.64 7.04 -3.30
N TRP A 57 7.16 8.25 -3.58
CA TRP A 57 6.82 8.69 -4.94
C TRP A 57 7.59 9.96 -5.28
N GLU A 58 7.97 10.10 -6.55
CA GLU A 58 8.72 11.27 -7.01
C GLU A 58 8.02 12.59 -6.69
N ASP A 59 6.71 12.62 -6.90
CA ASP A 59 5.88 13.81 -6.65
C ASP A 59 4.41 13.40 -6.50
N ALA A 60 3.57 14.39 -6.21
CA ALA A 60 2.14 14.17 -6.03
C ALA A 60 1.47 13.69 -7.33
N ALA A 61 1.96 14.13 -8.49
CA ALA A 61 1.40 13.72 -9.78
C ALA A 61 1.62 12.22 -10.03
N ALA A 62 2.81 11.71 -9.70
CA ALA A 62 3.11 10.28 -9.85
C ALA A 62 2.20 9.44 -8.97
N LEU A 63 2.00 9.84 -7.71
CA LEU A 63 1.08 9.15 -6.79
C LEU A 63 -0.35 9.16 -7.32
N GLU A 64 -0.81 10.31 -7.81
CA GLU A 64 -2.16 10.44 -8.34
C GLU A 64 -2.36 9.57 -9.59
N ASN A 65 -1.36 9.53 -10.48
CA ASN A 65 -1.41 8.65 -11.66
C ASN A 65 -1.54 7.18 -11.26
N TYR A 66 -0.80 6.77 -10.22
CA TYR A 66 -0.91 5.42 -9.68
C TYR A 66 -2.32 5.16 -9.14
N ARG A 67 -2.86 6.07 -8.33
CA ARG A 67 -4.18 5.92 -7.72
C ARG A 67 -5.32 5.87 -8.75
N ARG A 68 -5.10 6.42 -9.95
CA ARG A 68 -6.06 6.37 -11.06
C ARG A 68 -5.87 5.18 -11.97
N SER A 69 -4.81 4.41 -11.76
CA SER A 69 -4.47 3.29 -12.65
C SER A 69 -5.38 2.09 -12.47
N GLU A 70 -5.46 1.27 -13.50
CA GLU A 70 -6.13 -0.03 -13.45
C GLU A 70 -5.49 -0.92 -12.39
N LEU A 71 -4.16 -0.90 -12.30
CA LEU A 71 -3.42 -1.66 -11.31
C LEU A 71 -3.89 -1.35 -9.90
N PHE A 72 -3.99 -0.06 -9.55
CA PHE A 72 -4.47 0.35 -8.23
C PHE A 72 -5.92 -0.08 -8.01
N ARG A 73 -6.80 0.19 -8.97
CA ARG A 73 -8.22 -0.10 -8.81
C ARG A 73 -8.48 -1.59 -8.57
N THR A 74 -7.81 -2.45 -9.30
CA THR A 74 -8.00 -3.90 -9.16
C THR A 74 -7.40 -4.43 -7.86
N THR A 75 -6.18 -4.00 -7.51
CA THR A 75 -5.55 -4.44 -6.25
C THR A 75 -6.29 -3.89 -5.04
N TRP A 76 -6.72 -2.64 -5.10
CA TRP A 76 -7.45 -2.01 -3.99
C TRP A 76 -8.81 -2.67 -3.74
N ALA A 77 -9.55 -2.98 -4.81
CA ALA A 77 -10.84 -3.66 -4.68
C ALA A 77 -10.69 -5.01 -3.98
N LYS A 78 -9.68 -5.79 -4.35
CA LYS A 78 -9.40 -7.08 -3.72
C LYS A 78 -8.97 -6.91 -2.27
N THR A 79 -8.17 -5.90 -1.98
CA THR A 79 -7.68 -5.60 -0.63
C THR A 79 -8.83 -5.20 0.28
N LYS A 80 -9.67 -4.27 -0.17
CA LYS A 80 -10.81 -3.76 0.60
C LYS A 80 -11.77 -4.87 1.03
N ALA A 81 -11.96 -5.87 0.18
CA ALA A 81 -12.86 -6.98 0.48
C ALA A 81 -12.42 -7.82 1.69
N LEU A 82 -11.16 -7.68 2.11
CA LEU A 82 -10.57 -8.46 3.19
C LEU A 82 -10.48 -7.70 4.52
N PHE A 83 -10.90 -6.44 4.56
CA PHE A 83 -10.78 -5.61 5.75
C PHE A 83 -11.74 -5.98 6.87
N ALA A 84 -11.26 -5.84 8.12
CA ALA A 84 -12.10 -5.82 9.32
C ALA A 84 -12.53 -4.39 9.63
N GLU A 85 -11.68 -3.40 9.31
CA GLU A 85 -11.91 -2.00 9.58
C GLU A 85 -11.53 -1.17 8.35
N LYS A 86 -12.09 0.03 8.25
CA LYS A 86 -11.78 0.96 7.17
C LYS A 86 -10.30 1.33 7.19
N ALA A 87 -9.68 1.37 6.02
CA ALA A 87 -8.28 1.78 5.89
C ALA A 87 -8.10 3.27 6.23
N GLU A 88 -6.91 3.58 6.73
CA GLU A 88 -6.48 4.96 6.95
C GLU A 88 -5.24 5.21 6.12
N ALA A 89 -5.12 6.42 5.57
CA ALA A 89 -4.01 6.73 4.68
C ALA A 89 -3.50 8.16 4.92
N TRP A 90 -2.20 8.32 4.80
CA TRP A 90 -1.53 9.62 4.94
C TRP A 90 -0.55 9.80 3.79
N SER A 91 -0.53 11.00 3.23
CA SER A 91 0.49 11.43 2.28
C SER A 91 1.29 12.56 2.92
N MET A 92 2.61 12.44 2.90
CA MET A 92 3.49 13.38 3.58
C MET A 92 4.61 13.81 2.65
N GLU A 93 4.87 15.12 2.63
CA GLU A 93 6.02 15.64 1.91
C GLU A 93 7.29 15.36 2.72
N VAL A 94 8.31 14.79 2.06
CA VAL A 94 9.59 14.55 2.73
C VAL A 94 10.35 15.88 2.78
N LEU A 95 10.54 16.41 4.00
CA LEU A 95 11.25 17.68 4.19
C LEU A 95 12.75 17.45 4.40
N ASP A 96 13.12 16.33 4.99
CA ASP A 96 14.51 15.97 5.25
C ASP A 96 14.61 14.45 5.36
N ALA A 97 15.63 13.88 4.73
CA ALA A 97 15.89 12.44 4.78
C ALA A 97 17.38 12.21 4.56
N PRO A 98 17.94 11.09 5.10
CA PRO A 98 19.33 10.74 4.85
C PRO A 98 19.62 10.44 3.40
#